data_d9551d05ed69484f6a85a0e95166432b
#
_entry.id   d9551d05ed69484f6a85a0e95166432b
#
_cell.length_a   1.000
_cell.length_b   1.000
_cell.length_c   1.000
_cell.angle_alpha   90.00
_cell.angle_beta   90.00
_cell.angle_gamma   90.00
#
_symmetry.space_group_name_H-M   'P 1'
#
loop_
_entity.id
_entity.type
_entity.pdbx_description
1 polymer ?
#
loop_
_entity_poly.entity_id
_entity_poly.type
_entity_poly.pdbx_seq_one_letter_code
_entity_poly.pdbx_strand_id
1 'polypeptide(L)'
;STPIKSSATSDVYKRQVKIRTLEKTEEELIHLFYFKFQDIPILARMDAVMEYLVDEYETLCNRNLSEDEVEEIREKFNRMYVTRDIYKIYNWFLEDSGYETLAKIPYENRKLQYEDVFPVLYLKYRMLGGTRHKHIKHLVIDEMQDYSYLQYVVLAQLFSCRMTILGDRAQTLDSQMQDVPVSYTHLR
;
A
#
# COMPACT_ATOMS: atom_id res chain seq x y z
N SER A 1 -3.19 39.13 -22.86
CA SER A 1 -3.07 38.30 -21.65
C SER A 1 -4.42 38.25 -20.96
N THR A 2 -5.14 37.16 -21.13
CA THR A 2 -6.41 36.85 -20.49
C THR A 2 -6.16 35.98 -19.27
N PRO A 3 -6.67 36.30 -18.06
CA PRO A 3 -6.49 35.44 -16.90
C PRO A 3 -7.41 34.23 -17.03
N ILE A 4 -6.81 33.04 -16.91
CA ILE A 4 -7.52 31.78 -16.78
C ILE A 4 -8.28 31.82 -15.45
N LYS A 5 -9.59 31.92 -15.50
CA LYS A 5 -10.45 31.81 -14.33
C LYS A 5 -10.39 30.40 -13.81
N SER A 6 -9.78 30.19 -12.66
CA SER A 6 -9.81 28.94 -11.91
C SER A 6 -11.21 28.78 -11.32
N SER A 7 -12.10 28.07 -12.04
CA SER A 7 -13.40 27.63 -11.52
C SER A 7 -13.35 26.25 -10.87
N ALA A 8 -12.14 25.66 -10.73
CA ALA A 8 -11.97 24.33 -10.14
C ALA A 8 -11.83 24.33 -8.61
N THR A 9 -11.81 25.51 -7.96
CA THR A 9 -11.53 25.61 -6.51
C THR A 9 -12.76 25.58 -5.62
N SER A 10 -13.98 25.61 -6.16
CA SER A 10 -15.19 25.65 -5.32
C SER A 10 -15.87 24.29 -5.08
N ASP A 11 -15.57 23.27 -5.88
CA ASP A 11 -16.21 21.94 -5.74
C ASP A 11 -15.43 20.94 -4.86
N VAL A 12 -14.24 21.30 -4.40
CA VAL A 12 -13.44 20.48 -3.49
C VAL A 12 -13.93 20.59 -2.04
N TYR A 13 -14.71 21.60 -1.73
CA TYR A 13 -15.09 21.95 -0.36
C TYR A 13 -16.45 21.43 0.09
N LYS A 14 -16.72 20.14 0.04
CA LYS A 14 -17.80 19.53 0.86
C LYS A 14 -17.84 18.01 0.73
N ARG A 15 -16.73 17.32 0.88
CA ARG A 15 -16.77 15.86 1.09
C ARG A 15 -16.88 15.59 2.59
N GLN A 16 -18.09 15.69 3.10
CA GLN A 16 -18.43 15.22 4.43
C GLN A 16 -18.84 13.75 4.32
N VAL A 17 -18.32 12.92 5.20
CA VAL A 17 -18.87 11.57 5.39
C VAL A 17 -19.93 11.65 6.49
N LYS A 18 -21.12 11.24 6.13
CA LYS A 18 -22.26 11.16 7.04
C LYS A 18 -22.64 9.70 7.26
N ILE A 19 -22.55 9.28 8.50
CA ILE A 19 -23.07 7.99 8.98
C ILE A 19 -24.29 8.33 9.84
N ARG A 20 -25.48 8.33 9.23
CA ARG A 20 -26.72 8.75 9.87
C ARG A 20 -26.60 10.14 10.54
N THR A 21 -26.54 10.20 11.87
CA THR A 21 -26.40 11.43 12.65
C THR A 21 -24.95 11.83 12.92
N LEU A 22 -23.98 10.91 12.71
CA LEU A 22 -22.57 11.21 12.86
C LEU A 22 -22.04 11.85 11.56
N GLU A 23 -21.59 13.08 11.67
CA GLU A 23 -20.96 13.81 10.57
C GLU A 23 -19.48 14.00 10.87
N LYS A 24 -18.62 13.68 9.91
CA LYS A 24 -17.18 13.92 9.99
C LYS A 24 -16.75 14.83 8.86
N THR A 25 -15.96 15.83 9.21
CA THR A 25 -15.34 16.72 8.23
C THR A 25 -14.23 16.04 7.47
N GLU A 26 -13.87 16.60 6.32
CA GLU A 26 -12.72 16.11 5.54
C GLU A 26 -11.43 16.15 6.36
N GLU A 27 -11.21 17.20 7.16
CA GLU A 27 -10.03 17.34 8.03
C GLU A 27 -9.95 16.23 9.09
N GLU A 28 -11.07 15.86 9.71
CA GLU A 28 -11.13 14.76 10.67
C GLU A 28 -10.83 13.41 10.01
N LEU A 29 -11.36 13.18 8.79
CA LEU A 29 -11.07 11.96 8.02
C LEU A 29 -9.61 11.88 7.61
N ILE A 30 -9.02 12.99 7.15
CA ILE A 30 -7.60 13.11 6.83
C ILE A 30 -6.77 12.81 8.07
N HIS A 31 -7.14 13.35 9.23
CA HIS A 31 -6.45 13.09 10.49
C HIS A 31 -6.50 11.61 10.87
N LEU A 32 -7.67 10.97 10.79
CA LEU A 32 -7.80 9.54 11.05
C LEU A 32 -6.92 8.73 10.10
N PHE A 33 -6.96 9.02 8.80
CA PHE A 33 -6.27 8.28 7.75
C PHE A 33 -4.75 8.42 7.82
N TYR A 34 -4.23 9.64 7.99
CA TYR A 34 -2.79 9.90 7.91
C TYR A 34 -2.06 9.86 9.26
N PHE A 35 -2.76 10.09 10.38
CA PHE A 35 -2.14 10.16 11.69
C PHE A 35 -2.57 9.02 12.60
N LYS A 36 -3.86 8.81 12.82
CA LYS A 36 -4.33 7.78 13.75
C LYS A 36 -4.02 6.36 13.25
N PHE A 37 -4.23 6.10 11.98
CA PHE A 37 -4.03 4.79 11.35
C PHE A 37 -2.78 4.70 10.48
N GLN A 38 -1.78 5.52 10.73
CA GLN A 38 -0.54 5.59 9.94
C GLN A 38 0.20 4.25 9.84
N ASP A 39 0.10 3.39 10.85
CA ASP A 39 0.76 2.09 10.91
C ASP A 39 0.04 1.01 10.08
N ILE A 40 -1.19 1.28 9.65
CA ILE A 40 -1.95 0.38 8.79
C ILE A 40 -1.54 0.62 7.32
N PRO A 41 -1.38 -0.44 6.50
CA PRO A 41 -1.11 -0.31 5.08
C PRO A 41 -2.14 0.59 4.37
N ILE A 42 -1.68 1.46 3.47
CA ILE A 42 -2.48 2.59 2.96
C ILE A 42 -3.83 2.20 2.36
N LEU A 43 -3.90 1.06 1.65
CA LEU A 43 -5.15 0.59 1.05
C LEU A 43 -6.09 -0.14 2.05
N ALA A 44 -5.61 -0.41 3.27
CA ALA A 44 -6.43 -0.95 4.36
C ALA A 44 -6.87 0.13 5.36
N ARG A 45 -6.27 1.34 5.28
CA ARG A 45 -6.57 2.42 6.24
C ARG A 45 -8.03 2.89 6.19
N MET A 46 -8.61 2.92 5.01
CA MET A 46 -9.98 3.40 4.86
C MET A 46 -10.97 2.43 5.52
N ASP A 47 -10.71 1.13 5.48
CA ASP A 47 -11.50 0.13 6.19
C ASP A 47 -11.41 0.35 7.70
N ALA A 48 -10.20 0.60 8.22
CA ALA A 48 -9.99 0.91 9.64
C ALA A 48 -10.65 2.24 10.07
N VAL A 49 -10.64 3.26 9.20
CA VAL A 49 -11.38 4.52 9.45
C VAL A 49 -12.89 4.24 9.51
N MET A 50 -13.40 3.46 8.57
CA MET A 50 -14.82 3.09 8.52
C MET A 50 -15.24 2.33 9.79
N GLU A 51 -14.50 1.29 10.17
CA GLU A 51 -14.76 0.51 11.37
C GLU A 51 -14.76 1.39 12.63
N TYR A 52 -13.75 2.25 12.76
CA TYR A 52 -13.69 3.21 13.86
C TYR A 52 -14.92 4.14 13.94
N LEU A 53 -15.40 4.63 12.79
CA LEU A 53 -16.56 5.51 12.76
C LEU A 53 -17.89 4.77 13.02
N VAL A 54 -17.97 3.50 12.64
CA VAL A 54 -19.09 2.62 13.00
C VAL A 54 -19.12 2.43 14.51
N ASP A 55 -18.01 2.05 15.13
CA ASP A 55 -17.89 1.85 16.59
C ASP A 55 -18.21 3.15 17.35
N GLU A 56 -17.72 4.29 16.85
CA GLU A 56 -18.02 5.61 17.43
C GLU A 56 -19.52 5.92 17.39
N TYR A 57 -20.16 5.66 16.25
CA TYR A 57 -21.62 5.85 16.12
C TYR A 57 -22.41 4.94 17.05
N GLU A 58 -22.07 3.64 17.09
CA GLU A 58 -22.75 2.66 17.94
C GLU A 58 -22.63 3.02 19.42
N THR A 59 -21.45 3.48 19.84
CA THR A 59 -21.21 3.94 21.20
C THR A 59 -22.01 5.19 21.55
N LEU A 60 -22.04 6.19 20.67
CA LEU A 60 -22.75 7.45 20.91
C LEU A 60 -24.28 7.27 20.90
N CYS A 61 -24.79 6.42 20.03
CA CYS A 61 -26.23 6.19 19.87
C CYS A 61 -26.75 5.04 20.76
N ASN A 62 -25.88 4.31 21.43
CA ASN A 62 -26.18 3.08 22.17
C ASN A 62 -27.03 2.11 21.34
N ARG A 63 -26.68 1.96 20.06
CA ARG A 63 -27.40 1.13 19.09
C ARG A 63 -26.42 0.53 18.10
N ASN A 64 -26.48 -0.78 17.90
CA ASN A 64 -25.72 -1.46 16.88
C ASN A 64 -26.35 -1.25 15.49
N LEU A 65 -25.52 -1.11 14.47
CA LEU A 65 -25.93 -1.10 13.07
C LEU A 65 -26.19 -2.54 12.60
N SER A 66 -27.15 -2.70 11.69
CA SER A 66 -27.35 -3.98 11.01
C SER A 66 -26.26 -4.24 9.99
N GLU A 67 -26.10 -5.51 9.58
CA GLU A 67 -25.12 -5.88 8.55
C GLU A 67 -25.34 -5.12 7.25
N ASP A 68 -26.59 -4.91 6.83
CA ASP A 68 -26.94 -4.14 5.63
C ASP A 68 -26.54 -2.67 5.76
N GLU A 69 -26.73 -2.06 6.94
CA GLU A 69 -26.32 -0.69 7.21
C GLU A 69 -24.80 -0.52 7.17
N VAL A 70 -24.06 -1.47 7.73
CA VAL A 70 -22.59 -1.48 7.70
C VAL A 70 -22.08 -1.64 6.26
N GLU A 71 -22.71 -2.51 5.44
CA GLU A 71 -22.33 -2.71 4.06
C GLU A 71 -22.59 -1.45 3.20
N GLU A 72 -23.69 -0.73 3.42
CA GLU A 72 -23.94 0.55 2.73
C GLU A 72 -22.84 1.58 3.05
N ILE A 73 -22.41 1.63 4.31
CA ILE A 73 -21.32 2.51 4.74
C ILE A 73 -20.03 2.08 4.06
N ARG A 74 -19.72 0.77 4.04
CA ARG A 74 -18.54 0.20 3.40
C ARG A 74 -18.45 0.56 1.92
N GLU A 75 -19.56 0.48 1.19
CA GLU A 75 -19.61 0.89 -0.20
C GLU A 75 -19.26 2.37 -0.40
N LYS A 76 -19.75 3.25 0.48
CA LYS A 76 -19.41 4.69 0.42
C LYS A 76 -17.90 4.91 0.59
N PHE A 77 -17.28 4.22 1.55
CA PHE A 77 -15.84 4.33 1.78
C PHE A 77 -15.01 3.72 0.64
N ASN A 78 -15.46 2.59 0.07
CA ASN A 78 -14.80 1.97 -1.08
C ASN A 78 -14.76 2.88 -2.30
N ARG A 79 -15.77 3.73 -2.50
CA ARG A 79 -15.81 4.71 -3.61
C ARG A 79 -14.82 5.87 -3.44
N MET A 80 -14.21 6.04 -2.26
CA MET A 80 -13.18 7.07 -2.04
C MET A 80 -11.83 6.68 -2.63
N TYR A 81 -11.57 5.39 -2.85
CA TYR A 81 -10.40 4.96 -3.58
C TYR A 81 -10.60 5.06 -5.09
N VAL A 82 -9.65 5.65 -5.79
CA VAL A 82 -9.62 5.62 -7.26
C VAL A 82 -9.41 4.20 -7.77
N THR A 83 -8.54 3.44 -7.10
CA THR A 83 -8.34 2.01 -7.35
C THR A 83 -7.65 1.35 -6.15
N ARG A 84 -7.91 0.04 -5.98
CA ARG A 84 -7.16 -0.86 -5.08
C ARG A 84 -6.33 -1.88 -5.88
N ASP A 85 -6.35 -1.77 -7.20
CA ASP A 85 -5.65 -2.68 -8.12
C ASP A 85 -4.19 -2.30 -8.22
N ILE A 86 -3.32 -3.11 -7.61
CA ILE A 86 -1.87 -2.88 -7.58
C ILE A 86 -1.25 -2.81 -8.98
N TYR A 87 -1.78 -3.57 -9.94
CA TYR A 87 -1.33 -3.52 -11.33
C TYR A 87 -1.58 -2.14 -11.97
N LYS A 88 -2.74 -1.54 -11.68
CA LYS A 88 -3.04 -0.18 -12.14
C LYS A 88 -2.18 0.86 -11.45
N ILE A 89 -1.95 0.71 -10.13
CA ILE A 89 -1.10 1.61 -9.35
C ILE A 89 0.34 1.55 -9.87
N TYR A 90 0.83 0.35 -10.18
CA TYR A 90 2.16 0.17 -10.77
C TYR A 90 2.26 0.81 -12.15
N ASN A 91 1.23 0.68 -12.99
CA ASN A 91 1.17 1.35 -14.29
C ASN A 91 1.22 2.88 -14.17
N TRP A 92 0.56 3.46 -13.16
CA TRP A 92 0.69 4.90 -12.89
C TRP A 92 2.11 5.30 -12.51
N PHE A 93 2.77 4.49 -11.70
CA PHE A 93 4.17 4.71 -11.34
C PHE A 93 5.08 4.64 -12.57
N LEU A 94 4.90 3.66 -13.45
CA LEU A 94 5.67 3.53 -14.68
C LEU A 94 5.45 4.74 -15.59
N GLU A 95 4.19 5.15 -15.79
CA GLU A 95 3.81 6.30 -16.62
C GLU A 95 4.41 7.60 -16.09
N ASP A 96 4.30 7.86 -14.77
CA ASP A 96 4.85 9.04 -14.11
C ASP A 96 6.38 9.07 -14.17
N SER A 97 7.01 7.91 -14.14
CA SER A 97 8.47 7.75 -14.23
C SER A 97 9.00 7.70 -15.67
N GLY A 98 8.13 7.78 -16.68
CA GLY A 98 8.49 7.76 -18.09
C GLY A 98 8.88 6.38 -18.63
N TYR A 99 8.49 5.31 -17.95
CA TYR A 99 8.68 3.93 -18.41
C TYR A 99 7.49 3.44 -19.23
N GLU A 100 7.72 2.39 -20.03
CA GLU A 100 6.66 1.70 -20.74
C GLU A 100 5.69 1.03 -19.75
N THR A 101 4.39 1.27 -19.92
CA THR A 101 3.36 0.70 -19.06
C THR A 101 3.04 -0.73 -19.44
N LEU A 102 2.65 -1.54 -18.43
CA LEU A 102 2.15 -2.89 -18.67
C LEU A 102 0.83 -2.86 -19.47
N ALA A 103 0.56 -3.92 -20.21
CA ALA A 103 -0.63 -4.03 -21.05
C ALA A 103 -1.93 -3.90 -20.24
N LYS A 104 -2.88 -3.11 -20.77
CA LYS A 104 -4.22 -2.92 -20.15
C LYS A 104 -5.13 -4.10 -20.51
N ILE A 105 -4.98 -5.20 -19.81
CA ILE A 105 -5.71 -6.46 -20.06
C ILE A 105 -6.52 -6.88 -18.83
N PRO A 106 -7.57 -7.71 -18.99
CA PRO A 106 -8.34 -8.26 -17.89
C PRO A 106 -7.47 -9.00 -16.88
N TYR A 107 -7.90 -9.00 -15.60
CA TYR A 107 -7.14 -9.55 -14.48
C TYR A 107 -6.66 -10.99 -14.74
N GLU A 108 -7.50 -11.83 -15.31
CA GLU A 108 -7.25 -13.25 -15.56
C GLU A 108 -6.11 -13.51 -16.57
N ASN A 109 -5.85 -12.53 -17.43
CA ASN A 109 -4.85 -12.62 -18.49
C ASN A 109 -3.55 -11.87 -18.18
N ARG A 110 -3.47 -11.21 -17.01
CA ARG A 110 -2.29 -10.42 -16.63
C ARG A 110 -1.08 -11.30 -16.44
N LYS A 111 0.00 -10.90 -17.07
CA LYS A 111 1.32 -11.50 -16.91
C LYS A 111 2.30 -10.37 -16.56
N LEU A 112 3.20 -10.66 -15.64
CA LEU A 112 4.30 -9.77 -15.31
C LEU A 112 5.57 -10.33 -15.95
N GLN A 113 6.39 -9.44 -16.49
CA GLN A 113 7.76 -9.79 -16.83
C GLN A 113 8.57 -9.99 -15.55
N TYR A 114 9.68 -10.68 -15.63
CA TYR A 114 10.51 -11.00 -14.45
C TYR A 114 10.93 -9.74 -13.68
N GLU A 115 11.32 -8.71 -14.39
CA GLU A 115 11.75 -7.40 -13.87
C GLU A 115 10.63 -6.67 -13.11
N ASP A 116 9.37 -6.89 -13.45
CA ASP A 116 8.21 -6.25 -12.82
C ASP A 116 7.71 -7.00 -11.57
N VAL A 117 8.07 -8.27 -11.41
CA VAL A 117 7.54 -9.12 -10.33
C VAL A 117 7.86 -8.53 -8.96
N PHE A 118 9.11 -8.19 -8.69
CA PHE A 118 9.52 -7.68 -7.38
C PHE A 118 9.04 -6.25 -7.09
N PRO A 119 9.06 -5.30 -8.04
CA PRO A 119 8.41 -4.01 -7.88
C PRO A 119 6.92 -4.13 -7.53
N VAL A 120 6.17 -4.94 -8.25
CA VAL A 120 4.73 -5.17 -7.98
C VAL A 120 4.51 -5.82 -6.62
N LEU A 121 5.32 -6.82 -6.24
CA LEU A 121 5.28 -7.44 -4.91
C LEU A 121 5.59 -6.42 -3.81
N TYR A 122 6.60 -5.60 -3.98
CA TYR A 122 6.93 -4.53 -3.04
C TYR A 122 5.76 -3.59 -2.82
N LEU A 123 5.15 -3.08 -3.90
CA LEU A 123 3.96 -2.24 -3.83
C LEU A 123 2.81 -2.95 -3.13
N LYS A 124 2.55 -4.21 -3.48
CA LYS A 124 1.50 -5.01 -2.85
C LYS A 124 1.67 -5.08 -1.34
N TYR A 125 2.87 -5.41 -0.87
CA TYR A 125 3.13 -5.54 0.57
C TYR A 125 3.09 -4.18 1.29
N ARG A 126 3.56 -3.12 0.65
CA ARG A 126 3.53 -1.77 1.23
C ARG A 126 2.14 -1.18 1.31
N MET A 127 1.30 -1.45 0.33
CA MET A 127 -0.01 -0.80 0.19
C MET A 127 -1.17 -1.63 0.76
N LEU A 128 -1.13 -2.95 0.65
CA LEU A 128 -2.17 -3.85 1.17
C LEU A 128 -1.77 -4.52 2.49
N GLY A 129 -0.48 -4.51 2.82
CA GLY A 129 0.09 -5.39 3.82
C GLY A 129 0.28 -6.80 3.27
N GLY A 130 0.84 -7.68 4.08
CA GLY A 130 1.09 -9.06 3.68
C GLY A 130 1.19 -9.98 4.88
N THR A 131 0.91 -11.24 4.66
CA THR A 131 1.09 -12.28 5.66
C THR A 131 2.57 -12.59 5.78
N ARG A 132 3.14 -12.36 6.97
CA ARG A 132 4.51 -12.78 7.28
C ARG A 132 4.55 -14.28 7.55
N HIS A 133 5.55 -14.95 7.01
CA HIS A 133 5.79 -16.39 7.24
C HIS A 133 6.41 -16.62 8.63
N LYS A 134 5.59 -16.45 9.69
CA LYS A 134 6.04 -16.56 11.10
C LYS A 134 6.52 -17.96 11.50
N HIS A 135 6.13 -19.00 10.76
CA HIS A 135 6.55 -20.38 11.01
C HIS A 135 8.00 -20.62 10.58
N ILE A 136 8.55 -19.82 9.68
CA ILE A 136 9.96 -19.90 9.28
C ILE A 136 10.80 -19.25 10.39
N LYS A 137 11.81 -19.99 10.87
CA LYS A 137 12.68 -19.55 11.98
C LYS A 137 14.02 -19.02 11.50
N HIS A 138 14.45 -19.46 10.33
CA HIS A 138 15.70 -19.06 9.73
C HIS A 138 15.58 -19.13 8.21
N LEU A 139 16.01 -18.08 7.53
CA LEU A 139 16.09 -18.01 6.07
C LEU A 139 17.58 -17.99 5.68
N VAL A 140 17.95 -18.90 4.79
CA VAL A 140 19.28 -18.90 4.17
C VAL A 140 19.14 -18.47 2.73
N ILE A 141 19.89 -17.45 2.35
CA ILE A 141 19.96 -16.94 0.97
C ILE A 141 21.38 -17.22 0.47
N ASP A 142 21.50 -17.98 -0.58
CA ASP A 142 22.77 -18.27 -1.25
C ASP A 142 22.90 -17.44 -2.53
N GLU A 143 24.11 -17.34 -3.07
CA GLU A 143 24.41 -16.56 -4.28
C GLU A 143 23.89 -15.11 -4.19
N MET A 144 24.24 -14.42 -3.11
CA MET A 144 23.72 -13.07 -2.82
C MET A 144 23.92 -12.06 -3.97
N GLN A 145 24.92 -12.26 -4.80
CA GLN A 145 25.23 -11.39 -5.95
C GLN A 145 24.14 -11.42 -7.03
N ASP A 146 23.27 -12.45 -7.05
CA ASP A 146 22.19 -12.60 -8.02
C ASP A 146 20.91 -11.86 -7.61
N TYR A 147 20.89 -11.31 -6.37
CA TYR A 147 19.72 -10.64 -5.83
C TYR A 147 19.88 -9.11 -5.90
N SER A 148 18.85 -8.44 -6.41
CA SER A 148 18.75 -6.99 -6.33
C SER A 148 18.39 -6.52 -4.90
N TYR A 149 18.67 -5.26 -4.59
CA TYR A 149 18.29 -4.63 -3.32
C TYR A 149 16.78 -4.78 -3.04
N LEU A 150 15.94 -4.59 -4.07
CA LEU A 150 14.49 -4.70 -3.93
C LEU A 150 14.04 -6.12 -3.55
N GLN A 151 14.71 -7.14 -4.06
CA GLN A 151 14.45 -8.54 -3.68
C GLN A 151 14.72 -8.78 -2.20
N TYR A 152 15.82 -8.25 -1.67
CA TYR A 152 16.09 -8.31 -0.23
C TYR A 152 15.03 -7.59 0.60
N VAL A 153 14.58 -6.41 0.18
CA VAL A 153 13.52 -5.66 0.88
C VAL A 153 12.22 -6.46 0.91
N VAL A 154 11.85 -7.10 -0.20
CA VAL A 154 10.65 -7.96 -0.26
C VAL A 154 10.80 -9.17 0.66
N LEU A 155 11.96 -9.85 0.63
CA LEU A 155 12.24 -10.98 1.52
C LEU A 155 12.17 -10.59 2.99
N ALA A 156 12.72 -9.43 3.37
CA ALA A 156 12.66 -8.92 4.74
C ALA A 156 11.23 -8.58 5.20
N GLN A 157 10.35 -8.21 4.27
CA GLN A 157 8.93 -8.00 4.57
C GLN A 157 8.18 -9.33 4.76
N LEU A 158 8.52 -10.35 4.00
CA LEU A 158 7.89 -11.67 4.04
C LEU A 158 8.30 -12.49 5.26
N PHE A 159 9.58 -12.40 5.62
CA PHE A 159 10.19 -13.23 6.66
C PHE A 159 10.68 -12.38 7.83
N SER A 160 10.10 -12.59 9.01
CA SER A 160 10.51 -11.92 10.25
C SER A 160 11.50 -12.74 11.08
N CYS A 161 12.21 -13.66 10.44
CA CYS A 161 13.18 -14.54 11.08
C CYS A 161 14.62 -14.05 10.89
N ARG A 162 15.58 -14.75 11.53
CA ARG A 162 17.00 -14.56 11.25
C ARG A 162 17.33 -14.93 9.82
N MET A 163 18.22 -14.17 9.19
CA MET A 163 18.68 -14.43 7.84
C MET A 163 20.20 -14.67 7.85
N THR A 164 20.63 -15.67 7.09
CA THR A 164 22.03 -15.88 6.72
C THR A 164 22.13 -15.67 5.22
N ILE A 165 22.99 -14.75 4.82
CA ILE A 165 23.19 -14.39 3.42
C ILE A 165 24.59 -14.80 3.04
N LEU A 166 24.71 -15.68 2.04
CA LEU A 166 25.95 -16.25 1.53
C LEU A 166 26.14 -15.78 0.08
N GLY A 167 27.38 -15.58 -0.34
CA GLY A 167 27.69 -15.25 -1.73
C GLY A 167 29.06 -14.64 -1.87
N ASP A 168 29.52 -14.52 -3.13
CA ASP A 168 30.81 -13.96 -3.50
C ASP A 168 30.65 -12.50 -3.95
N ARG A 169 31.21 -11.57 -3.18
CA ARG A 169 31.22 -10.13 -3.53
C ARG A 169 31.97 -9.83 -4.84
N ALA A 170 32.92 -10.67 -5.20
CA ALA A 170 33.73 -10.46 -6.42
C ALA A 170 32.97 -10.80 -7.72
N GLN A 171 31.82 -11.50 -7.60
CA GLN A 171 30.99 -11.92 -8.74
C GLN A 171 29.73 -11.07 -8.95
N THR A 172 29.59 -9.93 -8.25
CA THR A 172 28.41 -9.06 -8.39
C THR A 172 28.30 -8.56 -9.83
N LEU A 173 27.21 -8.89 -10.51
CA LEU A 173 26.94 -8.53 -11.90
C LEU A 173 26.57 -7.05 -12.08
N ASP A 174 26.13 -6.40 -11.02
CA ASP A 174 25.71 -5.00 -11.06
C ASP A 174 26.74 -4.10 -10.37
N SER A 175 27.44 -3.31 -11.15
CA SER A 175 28.45 -2.34 -10.67
C SER A 175 27.90 -1.24 -9.76
N GLN A 176 26.58 -1.04 -9.74
CA GLN A 176 25.92 -0.04 -8.89
C GLN A 176 25.67 -0.55 -7.45
N MET A 177 25.82 -1.84 -7.19
CA MET A 177 25.63 -2.43 -5.85
C MET A 177 26.87 -2.41 -4.95
N GLN A 178 28.00 -1.88 -5.42
CA GLN A 178 29.26 -1.90 -4.67
C GLN A 178 29.27 -1.03 -3.40
N ASP A 179 28.30 -0.12 -3.26
CA ASP A 179 28.27 0.86 -2.14
C ASP A 179 27.21 0.55 -1.05
N VAL A 180 26.62 -0.64 -1.04
CA VAL A 180 25.71 -1.01 0.04
C VAL A 180 26.51 -1.45 1.25
N PRO A 181 26.56 -0.65 2.34
CA PRO A 181 27.29 -1.05 3.54
C PRO A 181 26.70 -2.33 4.12
N VAL A 182 27.56 -3.35 4.32
CA VAL A 182 27.22 -4.66 4.87
C VAL A 182 26.88 -4.55 6.37
N SER A 183 25.90 -3.75 6.71
CA SER A 183 25.39 -3.64 8.08
C SER A 183 23.93 -4.08 8.14
N TYR A 184 23.63 -5.28 7.66
CA TYR A 184 22.28 -5.87 7.74
C TYR A 184 21.98 -6.56 9.07
N THR A 185 22.80 -6.37 10.11
CA THR A 185 22.53 -6.96 11.42
C THR A 185 21.39 -6.30 12.17
N HIS A 186 20.78 -5.21 11.67
CA HIS A 186 19.77 -4.43 12.38
C HIS A 186 18.54 -4.03 11.56
N LEU A 187 18.02 -4.93 10.72
CA LEU A 187 16.64 -4.80 10.27
C LEU A 187 15.71 -5.48 11.30
N ARG A 188 15.43 -4.77 12.40
CA ARG A 188 14.33 -5.06 13.33
C ARG A 188 13.13 -4.20 13.00
#